data_70dbb4e86207c0131344b04eab78dc7e
#
_entry.id   70dbb4e86207c0131344b04eab78dc7e
#
_cell.length_a   1.000
_cell.length_b   1.000
_cell.length_c   1.000
_cell.angle_alpha   90.00
_cell.angle_beta   90.00
_cell.angle_gamma   90.00
#
_symmetry.space_group_name_H-M   'P 1'
#
loop_
_entity.id
_entity.type
_entity.pdbx_description
1 polymer ?
#
loop_
_entity_poly.entity_id
_entity_poly.type
_entity_poly.pdbx_seq_one_letter_code
_entity_poly.pdbx_strand_id
1 'polypeptide(L)'
;LPISELLGRPLEYHPDAFEEMQRRFRHARFKITENNKKQGMRPQGSEFIPNPHGTAPGILVDDARGVVVCMPGVPHELQPMLEERVIPVLCDKFGLRSVLRYRVLKVCGMGESRVDDRIGDLVATMSNPTIGLLASPDAVRIRIAARADSAEEAEALIAPAEAQVLDRLPGLVMGRDDDTLEGVVDALFAERGWRLAVAETQSGGTVCQRLAASGAHAFAGGRVLPVSAVAGNSARDAA
;
A
#
# COMPACT_ATOMS: atom_id res chain seq x y z
N LEU A 1 -26.41 -2.72 17.44
CA LEU A 1 -25.56 -2.34 16.30
C LEU A 1 -26.42 -1.51 15.33
N PRO A 2 -25.96 -0.34 14.86
CA PRO A 2 -26.70 0.49 13.89
C PRO A 2 -27.15 -0.28 12.64
N ILE A 3 -26.37 -1.29 12.23
CA ILE A 3 -26.67 -2.15 11.08
C ILE A 3 -27.91 -3.02 11.28
N SER A 4 -28.15 -3.48 12.49
CA SER A 4 -29.34 -4.26 12.87
C SER A 4 -30.61 -3.43 12.69
N GLU A 5 -30.56 -2.17 13.11
CA GLU A 5 -31.67 -1.21 12.96
C GLU A 5 -31.87 -0.85 11.48
N LEU A 6 -30.81 -0.56 10.75
CA LEU A 6 -30.86 -0.23 9.32
C LEU A 6 -31.47 -1.36 8.47
N LEU A 7 -31.13 -2.61 8.81
CA LEU A 7 -31.62 -3.79 8.09
C LEU A 7 -32.95 -4.33 8.63
N GLY A 8 -33.44 -3.81 9.76
CA GLY A 8 -34.67 -4.31 10.43
C GLY A 8 -34.52 -5.75 10.95
N ARG A 9 -33.28 -6.20 11.23
CA ARG A 9 -32.99 -7.55 11.71
C ARG A 9 -32.62 -7.52 13.20
N PRO A 10 -33.32 -8.27 14.07
CA PRO A 10 -33.00 -8.31 15.50
C PRO A 10 -31.59 -8.87 15.73
N LEU A 11 -30.97 -8.46 16.84
CA LEU A 11 -29.67 -9.01 17.26
C LEU A 11 -29.87 -10.36 17.96
N GLU A 12 -29.08 -11.34 17.56
CA GLU A 12 -29.02 -12.66 18.20
C GLU A 12 -27.66 -12.81 18.90
N TYR A 13 -27.70 -13.39 20.11
CA TYR A 13 -26.50 -13.71 20.87
C TYR A 13 -26.03 -15.13 20.55
N HIS A 14 -24.75 -15.26 20.26
CA HIS A 14 -24.11 -16.53 19.91
C HIS A 14 -23.06 -16.88 20.99
N PRO A 15 -23.37 -17.77 21.94
CA PRO A 15 -22.44 -18.15 23.01
C PRO A 15 -21.10 -18.70 22.49
N ASP A 16 -21.14 -19.53 21.45
CA ASP A 16 -19.94 -20.17 20.88
C ASP A 16 -18.94 -19.12 20.34
N ALA A 17 -19.44 -18.08 19.66
CA ALA A 17 -18.61 -17.00 19.17
C ALA A 17 -18.01 -16.18 20.32
N PHE A 18 -18.77 -15.98 21.38
CA PHE A 18 -18.28 -15.32 22.59
C PHE A 18 -17.24 -16.14 23.33
N GLU A 19 -17.42 -17.46 23.43
CA GLU A 19 -16.42 -18.38 24.03
C GLU A 19 -15.12 -18.41 23.24
N GLU A 20 -15.20 -18.43 21.92
CA GLU A 20 -14.02 -18.34 21.05
C GLU A 20 -13.25 -17.03 21.29
N MET A 21 -13.96 -15.91 21.33
CA MET A 21 -13.37 -14.63 21.70
C MET A 21 -12.74 -14.67 23.10
N GLN A 22 -13.43 -15.27 24.09
CA GLN A 22 -12.88 -15.41 25.45
C GLN A 22 -11.58 -16.20 25.48
N ARG A 23 -11.47 -17.28 24.70
CA ARG A 23 -10.23 -18.06 24.57
C ARG A 23 -9.08 -17.18 24.08
N ARG A 24 -9.30 -16.35 23.07
CA ARG A 24 -8.29 -15.44 22.52
C ARG A 24 -7.87 -14.36 23.52
N PHE A 25 -8.83 -13.75 24.24
CA PHE A 25 -8.54 -12.78 25.29
C PHE A 25 -7.67 -13.35 26.42
N ARG A 26 -7.89 -14.61 26.82
CA ARG A 26 -7.07 -15.27 27.85
C ARG A 26 -5.60 -15.37 27.43
N HIS A 27 -5.34 -15.70 26.17
CA HIS A 27 -3.97 -15.73 25.65
C HIS A 27 -3.31 -14.36 25.60
N ALA A 28 -4.09 -13.30 25.34
CA ALA A 28 -3.62 -11.92 25.25
C ALA A 28 -3.55 -11.20 26.60
N ARG A 29 -3.89 -11.85 27.74
CA ARG A 29 -3.95 -11.27 29.11
C ARG A 29 -4.87 -10.06 29.27
N PHE A 30 -5.88 -9.89 28.43
CA PHE A 30 -6.88 -8.83 28.58
C PHE A 30 -8.03 -9.25 29.50
N LYS A 31 -8.53 -8.30 30.33
CA LYS A 31 -9.74 -8.49 31.13
C LYS A 31 -10.98 -8.38 30.27
N ILE A 32 -11.82 -9.40 30.30
CA ILE A 32 -13.13 -9.39 29.64
C ILE A 32 -14.10 -8.62 30.53
N THR A 33 -14.86 -7.72 29.91
CA THR A 33 -15.91 -6.93 30.56
C THR A 33 -17.28 -7.28 29.99
N GLU A 34 -18.36 -6.89 30.68
CA GLU A 34 -19.74 -7.05 30.17
C GLU A 34 -19.93 -6.44 28.76
N ASN A 35 -19.24 -5.35 28.46
CA ASN A 35 -19.28 -4.72 27.13
C ASN A 35 -18.78 -5.63 26.01
N ASN A 36 -17.92 -6.60 26.32
CA ASN A 36 -17.40 -7.54 25.31
C ASN A 36 -18.45 -8.57 24.88
N LYS A 37 -19.54 -8.76 25.66
CA LYS A 37 -20.67 -9.62 25.24
C LYS A 37 -21.30 -9.17 23.92
N LYS A 38 -21.22 -7.87 23.60
CA LYS A 38 -21.69 -7.32 22.31
C LYS A 38 -20.95 -7.89 21.10
N GLN A 39 -19.74 -8.40 21.27
CA GLN A 39 -18.97 -9.02 20.20
C GLN A 39 -19.47 -10.44 19.84
N GLY A 40 -20.23 -11.07 20.73
CA GLY A 40 -20.97 -12.30 20.44
C GLY A 40 -22.36 -12.07 19.83
N MET A 41 -22.73 -10.84 19.49
CA MET A 41 -24.01 -10.51 18.92
C MET A 41 -23.90 -10.18 17.43
N ARG A 42 -24.82 -10.70 16.62
CA ARG A 42 -24.92 -10.39 15.19
C ARG A 42 -26.39 -10.26 14.76
N PRO A 43 -26.69 -9.54 13.68
CA PRO A 43 -28.03 -9.51 13.11
C PRO A 43 -28.52 -10.90 12.71
N GLN A 44 -29.78 -11.17 12.88
CA GLN A 44 -30.42 -12.43 12.49
C GLN A 44 -30.15 -12.75 11.01
N GLY A 45 -29.77 -14.02 10.73
CA GLY A 45 -29.46 -14.47 9.38
C GLY A 45 -28.13 -13.92 8.81
N SER A 46 -27.27 -13.35 9.66
CA SER A 46 -25.91 -12.99 9.27
C SER A 46 -24.88 -14.06 9.66
N GLU A 47 -23.63 -13.89 9.26
CA GLU A 47 -22.53 -14.78 9.58
C GLU A 47 -21.40 -14.04 10.28
N PHE A 48 -20.66 -14.73 11.17
CA PHE A 48 -19.42 -14.21 11.69
C PHE A 48 -18.28 -14.49 10.70
N ILE A 49 -17.43 -13.47 10.48
CA ILE A 49 -16.15 -13.62 9.79
C ILE A 49 -15.08 -13.83 10.86
N PRO A 50 -14.41 -14.99 10.90
CA PRO A 50 -13.34 -15.25 11.86
C PRO A 50 -12.21 -14.22 11.75
N ASN A 51 -11.72 -13.73 12.89
CA ASN A 51 -10.56 -12.85 12.95
C ASN A 51 -9.36 -13.61 13.53
N PRO A 52 -8.40 -14.06 12.73
CA PRO A 52 -7.27 -14.84 13.22
C PRO A 52 -6.26 -14.02 14.04
N HIS A 53 -6.21 -12.71 13.83
CA HIS A 53 -5.21 -11.81 14.40
C HIS A 53 -5.73 -10.88 15.50
N GLY A 54 -7.03 -10.94 15.79
CA GLY A 54 -7.65 -10.08 16.80
C GLY A 54 -8.76 -10.79 17.57
N THR A 55 -9.47 -10.01 18.38
CA THR A 55 -10.52 -10.53 19.26
C THR A 55 -11.92 -10.30 18.75
N ALA A 56 -12.15 -9.23 17.98
CA ALA A 56 -13.46 -8.89 17.45
C ALA A 56 -13.67 -9.59 16.10
N PRO A 57 -14.70 -10.46 15.97
CA PRO A 57 -15.06 -11.04 14.68
C PRO A 57 -15.61 -9.97 13.73
N GLY A 58 -15.57 -10.23 12.43
CA GLY A 58 -16.38 -9.51 11.47
C GLY A 58 -17.79 -10.08 11.38
N ILE A 59 -18.66 -9.37 10.66
CA ILE A 59 -20.02 -9.78 10.39
C ILE A 59 -20.28 -9.61 8.89
N LEU A 60 -20.83 -10.64 8.26
CA LEU A 60 -21.31 -10.61 6.89
C LEU A 60 -22.83 -10.78 6.91
N VAL A 61 -23.54 -9.83 6.30
CA VAL A 61 -24.98 -9.88 6.15
C VAL A 61 -25.32 -9.96 4.67
N ASP A 62 -25.93 -11.05 4.27
CA ASP A 62 -26.54 -11.17 2.96
C ASP A 62 -27.97 -10.64 3.02
N ASP A 63 -28.26 -9.61 2.24
CA ASP A 63 -29.58 -8.95 2.19
C ASP A 63 -30.03 -8.80 0.74
N ALA A 64 -31.35 -8.73 0.51
CA ALA A 64 -31.90 -8.56 -0.84
C ALA A 64 -31.39 -7.28 -1.54
N ARG A 65 -30.97 -6.28 -0.78
CA ARG A 65 -30.39 -5.01 -1.29
C ARG A 65 -28.89 -5.09 -1.57
N GLY A 66 -28.21 -6.16 -1.12
CA GLY A 66 -26.78 -6.35 -1.30
C GLY A 66 -26.10 -7.04 -0.11
N VAL A 67 -24.78 -7.11 -0.14
CA VAL A 67 -23.97 -7.68 0.94
C VAL A 67 -23.42 -6.55 1.80
N VAL A 68 -23.61 -6.65 3.11
CA VAL A 68 -23.03 -5.73 4.09
C VAL A 68 -21.96 -6.47 4.88
N VAL A 69 -20.75 -5.92 4.92
CA VAL A 69 -19.61 -6.50 5.64
C VAL A 69 -19.11 -5.50 6.67
N CYS A 70 -18.99 -5.97 7.91
CA CYS A 70 -18.37 -5.22 9.00
C CYS A 70 -17.13 -5.93 9.48
N MET A 71 -16.02 -5.22 9.54
CA MET A 71 -14.73 -5.76 9.99
C MET A 71 -14.03 -4.79 10.96
N PRO A 72 -13.11 -5.30 11.81
CA PRO A 72 -12.24 -4.43 12.62
C PRO A 72 -11.46 -3.45 11.73
N GLY A 73 -11.26 -2.22 12.23
CA GLY A 73 -10.54 -1.18 11.49
C GLY A 73 -9.01 -1.27 11.54
N VAL A 74 -8.47 -2.26 12.23
CA VAL A 74 -7.01 -2.44 12.39
C VAL A 74 -6.46 -3.18 11.17
N PRO A 75 -5.54 -2.58 10.38
CA PRO A 75 -5.12 -3.10 9.08
C PRO A 75 -4.64 -4.55 9.10
N HIS A 76 -3.82 -4.95 10.08
CA HIS A 76 -3.29 -6.31 10.16
C HIS A 76 -4.35 -7.38 10.53
N GLU A 77 -5.50 -6.96 11.08
CA GLU A 77 -6.65 -7.83 11.32
C GLU A 77 -7.56 -7.88 10.10
N LEU A 78 -7.86 -6.69 9.54
CA LEU A 78 -8.81 -6.51 8.44
C LEU A 78 -8.34 -7.18 7.16
N GLN A 79 -7.07 -7.03 6.82
CA GLN A 79 -6.53 -7.48 5.54
C GLN A 79 -6.66 -8.99 5.32
N PRO A 80 -6.25 -9.89 6.24
CA PRO A 80 -6.47 -11.33 6.09
C PRO A 80 -7.96 -11.71 6.05
N MET A 81 -8.80 -11.05 6.86
CA MET A 81 -10.25 -11.29 6.83
C MET A 81 -10.85 -10.94 5.48
N LEU A 82 -10.44 -9.82 4.90
CA LEU A 82 -10.88 -9.37 3.58
C LEU A 82 -10.44 -10.35 2.48
N GLU A 83 -9.16 -10.67 2.44
CA GLU A 83 -8.55 -11.47 1.38
C GLU A 83 -8.99 -12.93 1.42
N GLU A 84 -9.01 -13.54 2.62
CA GLU A 84 -9.26 -14.97 2.77
C GLU A 84 -10.74 -15.34 2.86
N ARG A 85 -11.61 -14.39 3.25
CA ARG A 85 -13.03 -14.68 3.51
C ARG A 85 -13.99 -13.82 2.70
N VAL A 86 -13.83 -12.49 2.74
CA VAL A 86 -14.82 -11.60 2.15
C VAL A 86 -14.74 -11.61 0.62
N ILE A 87 -13.55 -11.44 0.07
CA ILE A 87 -13.35 -11.41 -1.40
C ILE A 87 -13.84 -12.71 -2.05
N PRO A 88 -13.50 -13.93 -1.55
CA PRO A 88 -14.02 -15.17 -2.13
C PRO A 88 -15.55 -15.25 -2.13
N VAL A 89 -16.19 -14.89 -1.03
CA VAL A 89 -17.66 -14.88 -0.94
C VAL A 89 -18.28 -13.89 -1.95
N LEU A 90 -17.71 -12.70 -2.08
CA LEU A 90 -18.20 -11.70 -3.05
C LEU A 90 -17.96 -12.15 -4.49
N CYS A 91 -16.81 -12.74 -4.77
CA CYS A 91 -16.48 -13.28 -6.10
C CYS A 91 -17.45 -14.38 -6.51
N ASP A 92 -17.74 -15.32 -5.60
CA ASP A 92 -18.67 -16.41 -5.86
C ASP A 92 -20.10 -15.88 -6.04
N LYS A 93 -20.56 -15.06 -5.12
CA LYS A 93 -21.93 -14.51 -5.14
C LYS A 93 -22.24 -13.67 -6.36
N PHE A 94 -21.31 -12.80 -6.77
CA PHE A 94 -21.49 -11.85 -7.86
C PHE A 94 -20.86 -12.29 -9.18
N GLY A 95 -20.27 -13.49 -9.22
CA GLY A 95 -19.59 -14.00 -10.41
C GLY A 95 -18.40 -13.15 -10.84
N LEU A 96 -17.73 -12.48 -9.89
CA LEU A 96 -16.60 -11.61 -10.18
C LEU A 96 -15.39 -12.45 -10.56
N ARG A 97 -15.06 -12.48 -11.84
CA ARG A 97 -13.93 -13.26 -12.37
C ARG A 97 -12.79 -12.38 -12.87
N SER A 98 -13.05 -11.08 -13.04
CA SER A 98 -12.03 -10.17 -13.56
C SER A 98 -10.94 -9.87 -12.55
N VAL A 99 -9.71 -9.83 -13.04
CA VAL A 99 -8.51 -9.46 -12.31
C VAL A 99 -8.20 -7.99 -12.58
N LEU A 100 -7.87 -7.23 -11.54
CA LEU A 100 -7.31 -5.89 -11.65
C LEU A 100 -5.81 -5.98 -11.37
N ARG A 101 -5.00 -5.57 -12.34
CA ARG A 101 -3.55 -5.41 -12.17
C ARG A 101 -3.17 -3.97 -12.39
N TYR A 102 -2.09 -3.54 -11.76
CA TYR A 102 -1.54 -2.21 -11.97
C TYR A 102 -0.02 -2.23 -11.90
N ARG A 103 0.57 -1.27 -12.59
CA ARG A 103 1.97 -0.90 -12.56
C ARG A 103 2.09 0.52 -12.05
N VAL A 104 3.01 0.78 -11.16
CA VAL A 104 3.32 2.13 -10.69
C VAL A 104 4.71 2.52 -11.20
N LEU A 105 4.79 3.59 -11.99
CA LEU A 105 6.06 4.19 -12.39
C LEU A 105 6.35 5.38 -11.50
N LYS A 106 7.59 5.50 -11.01
CA LYS A 106 8.03 6.56 -10.11
C LYS A 106 8.89 7.55 -10.89
N VAL A 107 8.40 8.78 -11.05
CA VAL A 107 9.08 9.86 -11.78
C VAL A 107 9.74 10.81 -10.79
N CYS A 108 11.04 11.05 -10.95
CA CYS A 108 11.81 11.98 -10.15
C CYS A 108 12.29 13.16 -10.98
N GLY A 109 12.58 14.30 -10.31
CA GLY A 109 13.12 15.50 -10.94
C GLY A 109 12.13 16.32 -11.78
N MET A 110 10.84 15.97 -11.74
CA MET A 110 9.78 16.66 -12.46
C MET A 110 8.52 16.79 -11.59
N GLY A 111 7.89 17.97 -11.60
CA GLY A 111 6.62 18.18 -10.91
C GLY A 111 5.43 17.59 -11.67
N GLU A 112 4.32 17.35 -10.95
CA GLU A 112 3.12 16.69 -11.46
C GLU A 112 2.55 17.36 -12.72
N SER A 113 2.39 18.69 -12.72
CA SER A 113 1.86 19.41 -13.89
C SER A 113 2.70 19.22 -15.14
N ARG A 114 4.02 19.15 -15.02
CA ARG A 114 4.92 18.89 -16.17
C ARG A 114 4.89 17.43 -16.63
N VAL A 115 4.60 16.50 -15.74
CA VAL A 115 4.33 15.10 -16.10
C VAL A 115 3.00 15.03 -16.84
N ASP A 116 1.97 15.70 -16.33
CA ASP A 116 0.65 15.78 -16.97
C ASP A 116 0.71 16.39 -18.37
N ASP A 117 1.46 17.47 -18.57
CA ASP A 117 1.70 18.08 -19.89
C ASP A 117 2.24 17.07 -20.92
N ARG A 118 2.96 16.03 -20.49
CA ARG A 118 3.58 15.04 -21.38
C ARG A 118 2.73 13.82 -21.65
N ILE A 119 1.90 13.40 -20.69
CA ILE A 119 1.12 12.17 -20.79
C ILE A 119 -0.39 12.39 -20.63
N GLY A 120 -0.85 13.62 -20.47
CA GLY A 120 -2.27 13.94 -20.20
C GLY A 120 -3.22 13.46 -21.30
N ASP A 121 -2.78 13.40 -22.56
CA ASP A 121 -3.55 12.77 -23.64
C ASP A 121 -3.73 11.27 -23.43
N LEU A 122 -2.71 10.55 -22.93
CA LEU A 122 -2.84 9.13 -22.57
C LEU A 122 -3.81 8.95 -21.40
N VAL A 123 -3.72 9.82 -20.38
CA VAL A 123 -4.62 9.83 -19.23
C VAL A 123 -6.07 10.04 -19.69
N ALA A 124 -6.30 10.95 -20.62
CA ALA A 124 -7.65 11.29 -21.08
C ALA A 124 -8.26 10.26 -22.04
N THR A 125 -7.44 9.55 -22.82
CA THR A 125 -7.93 8.70 -23.90
C THR A 125 -7.96 7.21 -23.57
N MET A 126 -7.09 6.74 -22.65
CA MET A 126 -7.04 5.33 -22.28
C MET A 126 -8.14 4.98 -21.28
N SER A 127 -8.91 3.95 -21.61
CA SER A 127 -10.01 3.45 -20.76
C SER A 127 -9.70 2.11 -20.09
N ASN A 128 -8.92 1.27 -20.76
CA ASN A 128 -8.37 0.03 -20.21
C ASN A 128 -7.10 -0.36 -20.99
N PRO A 129 -5.90 -0.15 -20.42
CA PRO A 129 -5.67 0.31 -19.05
C PRO A 129 -6.04 1.79 -18.83
N THR A 130 -6.33 2.14 -17.59
CA THR A 130 -6.43 3.53 -17.16
C THR A 130 -5.07 4.03 -16.66
N ILE A 131 -4.79 5.33 -16.84
CA ILE A 131 -3.58 5.97 -16.30
C ILE A 131 -4.01 7.05 -15.31
N GLY A 132 -3.38 7.10 -14.14
CA GLY A 132 -3.61 8.11 -13.13
C GLY A 132 -2.32 8.65 -12.55
N LEU A 133 -2.32 9.93 -12.17
CA LEU A 133 -1.21 10.61 -11.52
C LEU A 133 -1.47 10.76 -10.02
N LEU A 134 -0.45 10.54 -9.22
CA LEU A 134 -0.45 10.75 -7.77
C LEU A 134 0.86 11.42 -7.36
N ALA A 135 0.77 12.65 -6.88
CA ALA A 135 1.92 13.33 -6.28
C ALA A 135 2.24 12.74 -4.91
N SER A 136 3.50 12.54 -4.63
CA SER A 136 4.04 12.23 -3.31
C SER A 136 5.28 13.08 -3.06
N PRO A 137 5.70 13.25 -1.80
CA PRO A 137 6.84 14.13 -1.49
C PRO A 137 8.15 13.73 -2.17
N ASP A 138 8.31 12.46 -2.52
CA ASP A 138 9.51 11.86 -3.07
C ASP A 138 9.49 11.69 -4.59
N ALA A 139 8.28 11.55 -5.20
CA ALA A 139 8.13 11.28 -6.61
C ALA A 139 6.71 11.59 -7.11
N VAL A 140 6.55 11.81 -8.41
CA VAL A 140 5.25 11.68 -9.07
C VAL A 140 5.06 10.22 -9.46
N ARG A 141 3.97 9.62 -9.00
CA ARG A 141 3.62 8.23 -9.29
C ARG A 141 2.61 8.17 -10.42
N ILE A 142 2.95 7.46 -11.48
CA ILE A 142 2.06 7.17 -12.60
C ILE A 142 1.54 5.75 -12.41
N ARG A 143 0.25 5.62 -12.15
CA ARG A 143 -0.40 4.33 -12.00
C ARG A 143 -1.10 3.93 -13.29
N ILE A 144 -0.70 2.81 -13.87
CA ILE A 144 -1.31 2.18 -15.04
C ILE A 144 -2.08 0.98 -14.54
N ALA A 145 -3.41 0.95 -14.70
CA ALA A 145 -4.25 -0.10 -14.15
C ALA A 145 -5.13 -0.74 -15.24
N ALA A 146 -5.03 -2.05 -15.39
CA ALA A 146 -5.81 -2.83 -16.34
C ALA A 146 -6.73 -3.85 -15.64
N ARG A 147 -7.91 -4.01 -16.19
CA ARG A 147 -8.87 -5.05 -15.82
C ARG A 147 -8.99 -6.05 -16.97
N ALA A 148 -8.86 -7.36 -16.67
CA ALA A 148 -8.97 -8.44 -17.62
C ALA A 148 -9.49 -9.72 -16.95
N ASP A 149 -9.69 -10.78 -17.70
CA ASP A 149 -10.16 -12.07 -17.18
C ASP A 149 -9.01 -12.91 -16.59
N SER A 150 -7.75 -12.57 -16.90
CA SER A 150 -6.56 -13.19 -16.31
C SER A 150 -5.47 -12.14 -15.99
N ALA A 151 -4.49 -12.57 -15.17
CA ALA A 151 -3.34 -11.72 -14.83
C ALA A 151 -2.45 -11.47 -16.06
N GLU A 152 -2.30 -12.47 -16.91
CA GLU A 152 -1.51 -12.42 -18.15
C GLU A 152 -2.12 -11.43 -19.15
N GLU A 153 -3.45 -11.45 -19.30
CA GLU A 153 -4.16 -10.50 -20.15
C GLU A 153 -4.06 -9.07 -19.61
N ALA A 154 -4.19 -8.89 -18.30
CA ALA A 154 -4.02 -7.57 -17.69
C ALA A 154 -2.61 -7.02 -17.93
N GLU A 155 -1.57 -7.85 -17.78
CA GLU A 155 -0.18 -7.47 -18.05
C GLU A 155 0.05 -7.15 -19.54
N ALA A 156 -0.56 -7.90 -20.45
CA ALA A 156 -0.51 -7.62 -21.87
C ALA A 156 -1.14 -6.28 -22.27
N LEU A 157 -2.13 -5.80 -21.48
CA LEU A 157 -2.72 -4.47 -21.66
C LEU A 157 -1.82 -3.38 -21.05
N ILE A 158 -1.17 -3.63 -19.90
CA ILE A 158 -0.31 -2.66 -19.20
C ILE A 158 0.97 -2.39 -20.00
N ALA A 159 1.63 -3.42 -20.52
CA ALA A 159 2.95 -3.30 -21.13
C ALA A 159 3.03 -2.26 -22.28
N PRO A 160 2.11 -2.20 -23.26
CA PRO A 160 2.16 -1.18 -24.30
C PRO A 160 1.87 0.23 -23.79
N ALA A 161 1.03 0.38 -22.75
CA ALA A 161 0.77 1.67 -22.13
C ALA A 161 1.99 2.17 -21.36
N GLU A 162 2.64 1.28 -20.61
CA GLU A 162 3.91 1.55 -19.96
C GLU A 162 4.98 2.01 -20.93
N ALA A 163 5.13 1.32 -22.06
CA ALA A 163 6.10 1.70 -23.08
C ALA A 163 5.85 3.12 -23.62
N GLN A 164 4.59 3.48 -23.87
CA GLN A 164 4.23 4.84 -24.31
C GLN A 164 4.57 5.91 -23.24
N VAL A 165 4.33 5.62 -21.96
CA VAL A 165 4.70 6.53 -20.86
C VAL A 165 6.21 6.70 -20.76
N LEU A 166 6.98 5.60 -20.86
CA LEU A 166 8.44 5.62 -20.81
C LEU A 166 9.05 6.41 -21.98
N ASP A 167 8.49 6.28 -23.17
CA ASP A 167 8.93 7.03 -24.35
C ASP A 167 8.79 8.56 -24.19
N ARG A 168 7.73 9.00 -23.50
CA ARG A 168 7.48 10.41 -23.22
C ARG A 168 8.25 11.00 -22.03
N LEU A 169 8.79 10.12 -21.17
CA LEU A 169 9.51 10.48 -19.96
C LEU A 169 10.93 9.89 -19.92
N PRO A 170 11.75 10.05 -20.98
CA PRO A 170 13.07 9.41 -21.07
C PRO A 170 13.98 9.87 -19.92
N GLY A 171 14.56 8.89 -19.19
CA GLY A 171 15.50 9.14 -18.10
C GLY A 171 14.89 9.75 -16.83
N LEU A 172 13.56 9.89 -16.76
CA LEU A 172 12.87 10.49 -15.62
C LEU A 172 12.21 9.44 -14.71
N VAL A 173 11.90 8.26 -15.24
CA VAL A 173 11.36 7.14 -14.46
C VAL A 173 12.50 6.47 -13.74
N MET A 174 12.55 6.62 -12.42
CA MET A 174 13.61 6.06 -11.58
C MET A 174 13.37 4.61 -11.20
N GLY A 175 12.11 4.17 -11.11
CA GLY A 175 11.77 2.83 -10.64
C GLY A 175 10.31 2.49 -10.87
N ARG A 176 9.97 1.23 -10.56
CA ARG A 176 8.65 0.64 -10.72
C ARG A 176 8.16 0.05 -9.41
N ASP A 177 6.87 0.01 -9.23
CA ASP A 177 6.18 -0.69 -8.15
C ASP A 177 6.83 -0.46 -6.77
N ASP A 178 7.47 -1.47 -6.20
CA ASP A 178 8.10 -1.40 -4.88
C ASP A 178 9.56 -0.90 -4.90
N ASP A 179 10.12 -0.56 -6.07
CA ASP A 179 11.46 -0.01 -6.15
C ASP A 179 11.60 1.22 -5.24
N THR A 180 12.64 1.24 -4.43
CA THR A 180 13.00 2.39 -3.59
C THR A 180 14.11 3.19 -4.25
N LEU A 181 14.18 4.49 -3.94
CA LEU A 181 15.25 5.34 -4.44
C LEU A 181 16.63 4.80 -4.04
N GLU A 182 16.74 4.32 -2.80
CA GLU A 182 17.96 3.72 -2.25
C GLU A 182 18.36 2.45 -3.02
N GLY A 183 17.38 1.58 -3.31
CA GLY A 183 17.63 0.34 -4.07
C GLY A 183 18.05 0.61 -5.50
N VAL A 184 17.45 1.60 -6.16
CA VAL A 184 17.85 2.02 -7.51
C VAL A 184 19.26 2.59 -7.52
N VAL A 185 19.61 3.44 -6.55
CA VAL A 185 20.98 3.97 -6.40
C VAL A 185 21.98 2.85 -6.16
N ASP A 186 21.66 1.91 -5.26
CA ASP A 186 22.50 0.76 -4.97
C ASP A 186 22.78 -0.08 -6.24
N ALA A 187 21.75 -0.40 -7.00
CA ALA A 187 21.87 -1.14 -8.25
C ALA A 187 22.74 -0.41 -9.27
N LEU A 188 22.55 0.90 -9.46
CA LEU A 188 23.35 1.72 -10.37
C LEU A 188 24.84 1.77 -9.99
N PHE A 189 25.15 1.80 -8.70
CA PHE A 189 26.52 1.77 -8.22
C PHE A 189 27.14 0.37 -8.38
N ALA A 190 26.35 -0.68 -8.07
CA ALA A 190 26.79 -2.06 -8.22
C ALA A 190 27.12 -2.41 -9.69
N GLU A 191 26.29 -2.00 -10.65
CA GLU A 191 26.53 -2.19 -12.08
C GLU A 191 27.88 -1.59 -12.55
N ARG A 192 28.33 -0.51 -11.91
CA ARG A 192 29.58 0.18 -12.23
C ARG A 192 30.77 -0.27 -11.37
N GLY A 193 30.54 -1.16 -10.42
CA GLY A 193 31.55 -1.57 -9.45
C GLY A 193 31.97 -0.43 -8.50
N TRP A 194 31.10 0.56 -8.31
CA TRP A 194 31.37 1.73 -7.49
C TRP A 194 30.88 1.54 -6.07
N ARG A 195 31.47 2.33 -5.16
CA ARG A 195 31.00 2.43 -3.78
C ARG A 195 30.59 3.85 -3.47
N LEU A 196 29.58 4.01 -2.63
CA LEU A 196 29.02 5.29 -2.21
C LEU A 196 29.42 5.59 -0.77
N ALA A 197 30.08 6.73 -0.56
CA ALA A 197 30.26 7.32 0.76
C ALA A 197 29.56 8.68 0.82
N VAL A 198 28.96 9.02 1.96
CA VAL A 198 28.15 10.21 2.12
C VAL A 198 28.70 11.10 3.25
N ALA A 199 28.81 12.40 2.99
CA ALA A 199 29.04 13.41 4.02
C ALA A 199 27.85 14.35 4.09
N GLU A 200 27.19 14.41 5.24
CA GLU A 200 25.98 15.20 5.45
C GLU A 200 26.21 16.35 6.42
N THR A 201 25.48 17.43 6.22
CA THR A 201 25.44 18.57 7.13
C THR A 201 24.01 18.89 7.55
N GLN A 202 23.21 19.50 6.67
CA GLN A 202 21.86 19.98 6.95
C GLN A 202 20.82 18.86 7.10
N SER A 203 20.99 17.74 6.40
CA SER A 203 20.13 16.56 6.47
C SER A 203 20.27 15.75 7.77
N GLY A 204 21.29 16.07 8.60
CA GLY A 204 21.44 15.50 9.94
C GLY A 204 21.64 13.98 9.98
N GLY A 205 22.09 13.35 8.89
CA GLY A 205 22.30 11.90 8.81
C GLY A 205 21.15 11.13 8.13
N THR A 206 20.14 11.82 7.65
CA THR A 206 18.96 11.17 7.03
C THR A 206 19.32 10.33 5.80
N VAL A 207 20.23 10.79 4.95
CA VAL A 207 20.67 10.05 3.75
C VAL A 207 21.43 8.78 4.15
N CYS A 208 22.37 8.89 5.10
CA CYS A 208 23.10 7.74 5.64
C CYS A 208 22.15 6.72 6.27
N GLN A 209 21.18 7.19 7.06
CA GLN A 209 20.18 6.35 7.71
C GLN A 209 19.36 5.57 6.68
N ARG A 210 18.84 6.25 5.63
CA ARG A 210 18.05 5.62 4.58
C ARG A 210 18.84 4.58 3.80
N LEU A 211 20.06 4.89 3.39
CA LEU A 211 20.94 3.95 2.70
C LEU A 211 21.33 2.74 3.56
N ALA A 212 21.63 2.95 4.85
CA ALA A 212 21.92 1.86 5.77
C ALA A 212 20.68 0.97 6.05
N ALA A 213 19.50 1.58 6.21
CA ALA A 213 18.26 0.86 6.47
C ALA A 213 17.79 0.05 5.27
N SER A 214 18.09 0.48 4.03
CA SER A 214 17.74 -0.27 2.81
C SER A 214 18.62 -1.49 2.56
N GLY A 215 19.71 -1.66 3.32
CA GLY A 215 20.68 -2.73 3.11
C GLY A 215 21.54 -2.54 1.85
N ALA A 216 21.71 -1.30 1.37
CA ALA A 216 22.47 -0.97 0.18
C ALA A 216 23.92 -1.50 0.27
N HIS A 217 24.29 -2.43 -0.61
CA HIS A 217 25.62 -3.07 -0.62
C HIS A 217 26.74 -2.14 -1.09
N ALA A 218 26.43 -1.21 -1.98
CA ALA A 218 27.35 -0.22 -2.47
C ALA A 218 27.67 0.86 -1.42
N PHE A 219 26.84 1.02 -0.38
CA PHE A 219 27.03 2.03 0.65
C PHE A 219 28.21 1.69 1.56
N ALA A 220 29.26 2.50 1.50
CA ALA A 220 30.51 2.30 2.27
C ALA A 220 30.47 2.95 3.66
N GLY A 221 29.46 3.79 3.93
CA GLY A 221 29.32 4.55 5.16
C GLY A 221 29.23 6.05 4.94
N GLY A 222 29.04 6.80 6.04
CA GLY A 222 28.95 8.24 5.94
C GLY A 222 29.28 8.96 7.25
N ARG A 223 29.38 10.29 7.17
CA ARG A 223 29.63 11.18 8.31
C ARG A 223 28.62 12.32 8.32
N VAL A 224 28.16 12.67 9.50
CA VAL A 224 27.41 13.90 9.74
C VAL A 224 28.38 14.94 10.26
N LEU A 225 28.48 16.06 9.55
CA LEU A 225 29.42 17.15 9.84
C LEU A 225 28.61 18.38 10.31
N PRO A 226 29.13 19.18 11.26
CA PRO A 226 28.50 20.45 11.58
C PRO A 226 28.58 21.41 10.40
N VAL A 227 27.54 22.23 10.21
CA VAL A 227 27.47 23.21 9.09
C VAL A 227 28.71 24.12 9.03
N SER A 228 29.26 24.47 10.21
CA SER A 228 30.49 25.27 10.33
C SER A 228 31.73 24.60 9.72
N ALA A 229 31.78 23.28 9.60
CA ALA A 229 32.92 22.57 9.03
C ALA A 229 33.02 22.74 7.50
N VAL A 230 31.93 23.08 6.82
CA VAL A 230 31.90 23.29 5.36
C VAL A 230 32.20 24.75 5.02
N ALA A 231 31.77 25.69 5.86
CA ALA A 231 32.03 27.13 5.65
C ALA A 231 33.53 27.52 5.77
N GLY A 232 34.32 26.69 6.47
CA GLY A 232 35.74 26.96 6.65
C GLY A 232 36.66 26.66 5.45
N ASN A 233 36.21 25.88 4.47
CA ASN A 233 37.01 25.51 3.30
C ASN A 233 36.90 26.51 2.13
N SER A 234 35.83 27.25 2.03
CA SER A 234 35.66 28.26 0.97
C SER A 234 36.53 29.53 1.18
N ALA A 235 37.03 29.74 2.38
CA ALA A 235 37.94 30.86 2.70
C ALA A 235 39.43 30.59 2.52
N ARG A 236 39.81 29.31 2.30
CA ARG A 236 41.24 28.90 2.11
C ARG A 236 41.67 28.84 0.65
N ASP A 237 40.73 28.78 -0.31
CA ASP A 237 41.05 28.73 -1.75
C ASP A 237 40.98 30.11 -2.42
N ALA A 238 40.75 31.21 -1.67
CA ALA A 238 40.72 32.57 -2.14
C ALA A 238 41.83 33.49 -1.61
N ALA A 239 42.95 32.88 -1.07
CA ALA A 239 44.12 33.66 -0.61
C ALA A 239 45.40 33.28 -1.37
#